data_25a068c5807265e989e9700f9b8e8755
#
_entry.id   25a068c5807265e989e9700f9b8e8755
#
_cell.length_a   1.000
_cell.length_b   1.000
_cell.length_c   1.000
_cell.angle_alpha   90.00
_cell.angle_beta   90.00
_cell.angle_gamma   90.00
#
_symmetry.space_group_name_H-M   'P 1'
#
loop_
_entity.id
_entity.type
_entity.pdbx_description
1 polymer ?
#
loop_
_entity_poly.entity_id
_entity_poly.type
_entity_poly.pdbx_seq_one_letter_code
_entity_poly.pdbx_strand_id
1 'polypeptide(L)'
;FGTLDELAEILTLVQTGKTRRIPIILVVSEFWTGLIDWFKDTLVREGTISADDMDLFKVLDKPQEVVDAIFDYYEHISFEPTEKEQQKLLEL
;
A
#
# COMPACT_ATOMS: atom_id res chain seq x y z
N PHE A 1 1.91 -19.00 0.25
CA PHE A 1 2.53 -18.20 -0.82
C PHE A 1 1.52 -17.34 -1.58
N GLY A 2 0.24 -17.75 -1.63
CA GLY A 2 -0.79 -16.97 -2.29
C GLY A 2 -0.96 -15.57 -1.71
N THR A 3 -0.90 -15.44 -0.38
CA THR A 3 -0.97 -14.13 0.30
C THR A 3 0.21 -13.23 -0.09
N LEU A 4 1.41 -13.78 -0.19
CA LEU A 4 2.59 -13.03 -0.61
C LEU A 4 2.48 -12.60 -2.08
N ASP A 5 1.95 -13.47 -2.92
CA ASP A 5 1.73 -13.17 -4.33
C ASP A 5 0.75 -12.00 -4.50
N GLU A 6 -0.38 -12.04 -3.80
CA GLU A 6 -1.37 -10.96 -3.82
C GLU A 6 -0.79 -9.65 -3.27
N LEU A 7 -0.04 -9.71 -2.18
CA LEU A 7 0.61 -8.53 -1.60
C LEU A 7 1.60 -7.92 -2.58
N ALA A 8 2.47 -8.73 -3.17
CA ALA A 8 3.48 -8.26 -4.12
C ALA A 8 2.80 -7.62 -5.35
N GLU A 9 1.73 -8.22 -5.85
CA GLU A 9 0.98 -7.70 -6.99
C GLU A 9 0.38 -6.33 -6.68
N ILE A 10 -0.31 -6.17 -5.55
CA ILE A 10 -0.94 -4.89 -5.22
C ILE A 10 0.10 -3.79 -4.94
N LEU A 11 1.21 -4.13 -4.27
CA LEU A 11 2.30 -3.19 -4.04
C LEU A 11 2.89 -2.70 -5.36
N THR A 12 3.09 -3.60 -6.29
CA THR A 12 3.62 -3.27 -7.63
C THR A 12 2.67 -2.35 -8.39
N LEU A 13 1.37 -2.64 -8.38
CA LEU A 13 0.38 -1.83 -9.06
C LEU A 13 0.31 -0.41 -8.50
N VAL A 14 0.35 -0.27 -7.18
CA VAL A 14 0.34 1.04 -6.53
C VAL A 14 1.65 1.79 -6.78
N GLN A 15 2.80 1.11 -6.61
CA GLN A 15 4.13 1.67 -6.83
C GLN A 15 4.29 2.23 -8.24
N THR A 16 3.81 1.50 -9.22
CA THR A 16 3.96 1.89 -10.62
C THR A 16 2.84 2.81 -11.12
N GLY A 17 1.92 3.21 -10.25
CA GLY A 17 0.81 4.10 -10.61
C GLY A 17 -0.24 3.47 -11.51
N LYS A 18 -0.28 2.15 -11.62
CA LYS A 18 -1.25 1.43 -12.46
C LYS A 18 -2.61 1.26 -11.79
N THR A 19 -2.68 1.48 -10.50
CA THR A 19 -3.95 1.51 -9.77
C THR A 19 -3.93 2.70 -8.81
N ARG A 20 -5.12 3.13 -8.35
CA ARG A 20 -5.19 4.21 -7.38
C ARG A 20 -4.60 3.75 -6.05
N ARG A 21 -4.05 4.70 -5.31
CA ARG A 21 -3.51 4.42 -3.99
C ARG A 21 -4.64 4.02 -3.05
N ILE A 22 -4.50 2.86 -2.42
CA ILE A 22 -5.45 2.33 -1.43
C ILE A 22 -4.70 2.05 -0.14
N PRO A 23 -5.39 2.02 1.03
CA PRO A 23 -4.73 1.64 2.26
C PRO A 23 -4.37 0.15 2.22
N ILE A 24 -3.08 -0.14 2.43
CA ILE A 24 -2.58 -1.50 2.56
C ILE A 24 -2.16 -1.68 4.01
N ILE A 25 -2.83 -2.58 4.73
CA ILE A 25 -2.60 -2.78 6.15
C ILE A 25 -2.24 -4.25 6.38
N LEU A 26 -1.05 -4.47 6.94
CA LEU A 26 -0.57 -5.79 7.33
C LEU A 26 -0.86 -5.97 8.82
N VAL A 27 -1.63 -6.98 9.15
CA VAL A 27 -2.02 -7.25 10.55
C VAL A 27 -1.14 -8.37 11.09
N VAL A 28 -0.90 -8.35 12.40
CA VAL A 28 0.02 -9.25 13.10
C VAL A 28 1.48 -8.93 12.73
N SER A 29 2.01 -7.89 13.37
CA SER A 29 3.36 -7.38 13.10
C SER A 29 4.43 -8.47 13.20
N GLU A 30 4.29 -9.36 14.17
CA GLU A 30 5.23 -10.47 14.37
C GLU A 30 5.36 -11.35 13.13
N PHE A 31 4.27 -11.57 12.43
CA PHE A 31 4.28 -12.35 11.19
C PHE A 31 5.03 -11.65 10.06
N TRP A 32 4.90 -10.33 9.97
CA TRP A 32 5.40 -9.55 8.84
C TRP A 32 6.78 -8.92 9.05
N THR A 33 7.25 -8.79 10.31
CA THR A 33 8.48 -8.07 10.64
C THR A 33 9.70 -8.53 9.84
N GLY A 34 9.89 -9.84 9.71
CA GLY A 34 11.03 -10.37 8.96
C GLY A 34 11.04 -9.94 7.50
N LEU A 35 9.89 -9.99 6.85
CA LEU A 35 9.76 -9.58 5.45
C LEU A 35 9.98 -8.06 5.30
N ILE A 36 9.40 -7.26 6.19
CA ILE A 36 9.54 -5.80 6.16
C ILE A 36 11.00 -5.40 6.38
N ASP A 37 11.67 -6.01 7.32
CA ASP A 37 13.09 -5.75 7.57
C ASP A 37 13.93 -6.09 6.35
N TRP A 38 13.61 -7.20 5.68
CA TRP A 38 14.30 -7.58 4.45
C TRP A 38 14.08 -6.56 3.33
N PHE A 39 12.86 -6.02 3.21
CA PHE A 39 12.59 -4.95 2.25
C PHE A 39 13.48 -3.73 2.50
N LYS A 40 13.56 -3.29 3.76
CA LYS A 40 14.38 -2.12 4.15
C LYS A 40 15.87 -2.39 3.96
N ASP A 41 16.33 -3.53 4.43
CA ASP A 41 17.76 -3.84 4.47
C ASP A 41 18.31 -4.26 3.10
N THR A 42 17.49 -4.87 2.27
CA THR A 42 17.95 -5.42 1.00
C THR A 42 17.40 -4.66 -0.20
N LEU A 43 16.08 -4.57 -0.35
CA LEU A 43 15.51 -3.98 -1.56
C LEU A 43 15.77 -2.48 -1.65
N VAL A 44 15.67 -1.75 -0.56
CA VAL A 44 15.97 -0.31 -0.54
C VAL A 44 17.46 -0.08 -0.76
N ARG A 45 18.30 -0.82 -0.05
CA ARG A 45 19.76 -0.70 -0.18
C ARG A 45 20.23 -0.99 -1.59
N GLU A 46 19.70 -2.03 -2.22
CA GLU A 46 20.07 -2.42 -3.58
C GLU A 46 19.39 -1.56 -4.67
N GLY A 47 18.49 -0.66 -4.26
CA GLY A 47 17.83 0.26 -5.18
C GLY A 47 16.72 -0.34 -6.04
N THR A 48 16.23 -1.54 -5.70
CA THR A 48 15.10 -2.15 -6.41
C THR A 48 13.78 -1.51 -6.06
N ILE A 49 13.67 -0.94 -4.87
CA ILE A 49 12.58 -0.07 -4.45
C ILE A 49 13.16 1.17 -3.78
N SER A 50 12.37 2.24 -3.66
CA SER A 50 12.80 3.43 -2.95
C SER A 50 12.38 3.37 -1.48
N ALA A 51 13.02 4.19 -0.63
CA ALA A 51 12.63 4.30 0.78
C ALA A 51 11.17 4.75 0.92
N ASP A 52 10.70 5.61 0.02
CA ASP A 52 9.32 6.11 0.02
C ASP A 52 8.29 5.01 -0.25
N ASP A 53 8.69 3.95 -0.96
CA ASP A 53 7.82 2.80 -1.21
C ASP A 53 7.42 2.08 0.09
N MET A 54 8.20 2.23 1.15
CA MET A 54 7.88 1.67 2.46
C MET A 54 6.66 2.33 3.11
N ASP A 55 6.24 3.49 2.61
CA ASP A 55 5.05 4.20 3.09
C ASP A 55 3.76 3.71 2.42
N LEU A 56 3.86 2.77 1.46
CA LEU A 56 2.70 2.22 0.77
C LEU A 56 1.82 1.35 1.67
N PHE A 57 2.36 0.86 2.77
CA PHE A 57 1.64 -0.03 3.69
C PHE A 57 1.92 0.35 5.14
N LYS A 58 1.03 -0.10 6.04
CA LYS A 58 1.19 0.03 7.48
C LYS A 58 1.10 -1.34 8.12
N VAL A 59 1.84 -1.53 9.22
CA VAL A 59 1.78 -2.76 10.02
C VAL A 59 1.12 -2.42 11.34
N LEU A 60 -0.03 -3.02 11.61
CA LEU A 60 -0.85 -2.75 12.79
C LEU A 60 -1.30 -4.05 13.44
N ASP A 61 -1.47 -4.02 14.75
CA ASP A 61 -1.85 -5.22 15.52
C ASP A 61 -3.27 -5.15 16.08
N LYS A 62 -3.74 -3.96 16.45
CA LYS A 62 -5.02 -3.81 17.13
C LYS A 62 -6.13 -3.49 16.13
N PRO A 63 -7.32 -4.16 16.25
CA PRO A 63 -8.43 -3.87 15.34
C PRO A 63 -8.84 -2.40 15.31
N GLN A 64 -8.80 -1.71 16.45
CA GLN A 64 -9.14 -0.29 16.52
C GLN A 64 -8.14 0.57 15.72
N GLU A 65 -6.86 0.24 15.78
CA GLU A 65 -5.84 0.94 15.01
C GLU A 65 -6.06 0.77 13.50
N VAL A 66 -6.51 -0.41 13.08
CA VAL A 66 -6.84 -0.70 11.68
C VAL A 66 -8.01 0.17 11.22
N VAL A 67 -9.07 0.21 12.00
CA VAL A 67 -10.26 1.03 11.71
C VAL A 67 -9.88 2.51 11.63
N ASP A 68 -9.11 3.00 12.61
CA ASP A 68 -8.67 4.40 12.65
C ASP A 68 -7.80 4.75 11.43
N ALA A 69 -6.92 3.84 11.02
CA ALA A 69 -6.07 4.06 9.86
C ALA A 69 -6.87 4.15 8.56
N ILE A 70 -7.91 3.33 8.42
CA ILE A 70 -8.79 3.35 7.26
C ILE A 70 -9.58 4.66 7.21
N PHE A 71 -10.17 5.08 8.32
CA PHE A 71 -10.90 6.35 8.39
C PHE A 71 -9.99 7.54 8.12
N ASP A 72 -8.79 7.56 8.70
CA ASP A 72 -7.79 8.59 8.47
C ASP A 72 -7.44 8.71 6.98
N TYR A 73 -7.25 7.58 6.34
CA TYR A 73 -6.94 7.54 4.91
C TYR A 73 -8.07 8.20 4.10
N TYR A 74 -9.33 7.83 4.35
CA TYR A 74 -10.46 8.36 3.61
C TYR A 74 -10.80 9.81 3.94
N GLU A 75 -10.46 10.29 5.13
CA GLU A 75 -10.61 11.70 5.49
C GLU A 75 -9.61 12.61 4.78
N HIS A 76 -8.39 12.08 4.51
CA HIS A 76 -7.31 12.86 3.92
C HIS A 76 -7.19 12.68 2.42
N ILE A 77 -7.93 11.74 1.84
CA ILE A 77 -7.97 11.63 0.39
C ILE A 77 -8.90 12.68 -0.18
N SER A 78 -8.41 13.38 -1.19
CA SER A 78 -9.28 14.08 -2.11
C SER A 78 -10.11 13.04 -2.86
N PHE A 79 -11.44 13.17 -2.85
CA PHE A 79 -12.32 12.34 -3.65
C PHE A 79 -12.27 12.67 -5.14
N GLU A 80 -11.29 13.48 -5.56
CA GLU A 80 -11.09 13.78 -6.97
C GLU A 80 -10.61 12.52 -7.70
N PRO A 81 -11.31 12.12 -8.77
CA PRO A 81 -10.88 10.96 -9.54
C PRO A 81 -9.54 11.22 -10.22
N THR A 82 -8.75 10.16 -10.42
CA THR A 82 -7.52 10.23 -11.20
C THR A 82 -7.86 10.60 -12.65
N GLU A 83 -6.86 11.04 -13.43
CA GLU A 83 -7.07 11.38 -14.84
C GLU A 83 -7.75 10.24 -15.61
N LYS A 84 -7.35 9.00 -15.34
CA LYS A 84 -7.98 7.83 -15.98
C LYS A 84 -9.43 7.65 -15.56
N GLU A 85 -9.73 7.89 -14.30
CA GLU A 85 -11.11 7.81 -13.78
C GLU A 85 -11.96 8.93 -14.35
N GLN A 86 -11.40 10.14 -14.46
CA GLN A 86 -12.07 11.26 -15.10
C GLN A 86 -12.39 10.98 -16.57
N GLN A 87 -11.44 10.40 -17.31
CA GLN A 87 -11.65 9.99 -18.69
C GLN A 87 -12.76 8.95 -18.80
N LYS A 88 -12.78 7.96 -17.91
CA LYS A 88 -13.85 6.96 -17.87
C LYS A 88 -15.21 7.57 -17.63
N LEU A 89 -15.29 8.53 -16.72
CA LEU A 89 -16.54 9.25 -16.43
C LEU A 89 -17.01 10.08 -17.63
N LEU A 90 -16.07 10.64 -18.38
CA LEU A 90 -16.37 11.41 -19.59
C LEU A 90 -16.82 10.53 -20.76
N GLU A 91 -16.42 9.26 -20.78
CA GLU A 91 -16.82 8.29 -21.81
C GLU A 91 -18.17 7.63 -21.54
N LEU A 92 -18.75 7.87 -20.36
CA LEU A 92 -20.08 7.38 -20.01
C LEU A 92 -21.16 8.30 -20.62
#